data_f4ea4e8002c9ca6d4738416f3a793a4b
#
_entry.id   f4ea4e8002c9ca6d4738416f3a793a4b
#
_cell.length_a   1.000
_cell.length_b   1.000
_cell.length_c   1.000
_cell.angle_alpha   90.00
_cell.angle_beta   90.00
_cell.angle_gamma   90.00
#
_symmetry.space_group_name_H-M   'P 1'
#
loop_
_entity.id
_entity.type
_entity.pdbx_description
1 polymer ?
#
loop_
_entity_poly.entity_id
_entity_poly.type
_entity_poly.pdbx_seq_one_letter_code
_entity_poly.pdbx_strand_id
1 'polypeptide(L)'
;MRLTVHEAIADIAPDAWNALAGDTYPFLRHEFLLAAEQTGCVSEDAGWAPRHLTLERNGRLVAAMPLYQKEHSWGEFVFDWAWARAYEQAGLRYYPKLVSAVPFTPAPSRRLLLADPGDTAAARALVDGAIELAERTACSSVHVLFPTHEELPLLRDAGLQVRKDCQFHWHNRDYADFDQFLQTFTASKRKKARRDRRRVSEAGIRFRRLKGAEIDTETWELVYRFVSITFMRRGSLPYYNLDFFLRIGETLPDNILVILAEQDAEPIAAAVFFESPTALYGRYWGSDGHHNALHFETCYYQGIDYCIDKGLQLFEPGTQGEHKISRGFAPQSTWSAHWLAHPQFLSAIENYLEEEARYVDRYIETVD
;
A
#
# COMPACT_ATOMS: atom_id res chain seq x y z
N MET A 1 26.81 -15.84 7.03
CA MET A 1 25.53 -15.47 6.43
C MET A 1 25.71 -15.51 4.91
N ARG A 2 24.71 -15.95 4.18
CA ARG A 2 24.71 -15.97 2.72
C ARG A 2 23.56 -15.11 2.20
N LEU A 3 23.87 -14.02 1.52
CA LEU A 3 22.92 -13.18 0.83
C LEU A 3 22.69 -13.71 -0.58
N THR A 4 21.45 -13.78 -1.02
CA THR A 4 21.08 -14.22 -2.38
C THR A 4 20.08 -13.24 -2.97
N VAL A 5 20.25 -12.93 -4.27
CA VAL A 5 19.29 -12.13 -5.07
C VAL A 5 18.43 -13.11 -5.88
N HIS A 6 17.12 -12.93 -5.84
CA HIS A 6 16.15 -13.73 -6.59
C HIS A 6 15.43 -12.86 -7.61
N GLU A 7 15.30 -13.38 -8.84
CA GLU A 7 14.64 -12.67 -9.94
C GLU A 7 13.11 -12.96 -10.03
N ALA A 8 12.62 -13.82 -9.14
CA ALA A 8 11.20 -14.07 -8.96
C ALA A 8 10.93 -14.50 -7.51
N ILE A 9 9.76 -14.16 -6.97
CA ILE A 9 9.33 -14.67 -5.66
C ILE A 9 9.13 -16.19 -5.68
N ALA A 10 8.85 -16.77 -6.85
CA ALA A 10 8.72 -18.20 -7.07
C ALA A 10 9.99 -18.99 -6.76
N ASP A 11 11.16 -18.35 -6.78
CA ASP A 11 12.47 -18.96 -6.43
C ASP A 11 12.64 -19.15 -4.92
N ILE A 12 11.74 -18.61 -4.11
CA ILE A 12 11.78 -18.64 -2.65
C ILE A 12 10.66 -19.55 -2.15
N ALA A 13 10.97 -20.47 -1.23
CA ALA A 13 9.97 -21.37 -0.67
C ALA A 13 8.86 -20.58 0.04
N PRO A 14 7.57 -20.79 -0.32
CA PRO A 14 6.45 -20.03 0.25
C PRO A 14 6.40 -20.05 1.77
N ASP A 15 6.55 -21.22 2.39
CA ASP A 15 6.49 -21.38 3.84
C ASP A 15 7.63 -20.61 4.54
N ALA A 16 8.83 -20.61 3.95
CA ALA A 16 9.97 -19.90 4.50
C ALA A 16 9.79 -18.37 4.42
N TRP A 17 9.30 -17.87 3.29
CA TRP A 17 8.96 -16.45 3.13
C TRP A 17 7.84 -16.03 4.07
N ASN A 18 6.74 -16.79 4.09
CA ASN A 18 5.58 -16.50 4.91
C ASN A 18 5.85 -16.57 6.42
N ALA A 19 6.80 -17.42 6.85
CA ALA A 19 7.27 -17.44 8.24
C ALA A 19 7.93 -16.10 8.66
N LEU A 20 8.56 -15.37 7.71
CA LEU A 20 9.12 -14.04 7.95
C LEU A 20 8.08 -12.92 7.79
N ALA A 21 7.23 -13.01 6.76
CA ALA A 21 6.23 -12.00 6.44
C ALA A 21 5.12 -11.93 7.50
N GLY A 22 4.77 -13.09 8.10
CA GLY A 22 3.66 -13.22 9.03
C GLY A 22 2.29 -13.14 8.33
N ASP A 23 1.24 -13.02 9.12
CA ASP A 23 -0.17 -12.98 8.69
C ASP A 23 -0.84 -11.61 8.86
N THR A 24 -0.15 -10.67 9.51
CA THR A 24 -0.71 -9.36 9.86
C THR A 24 -0.77 -8.37 8.70
N TYR A 25 -0.18 -8.71 7.54
CA TYR A 25 -0.11 -7.82 6.39
C TYR A 25 -0.20 -8.62 5.07
N PRO A 26 -1.39 -8.67 4.43
CA PRO A 26 -1.66 -9.59 3.33
C PRO A 26 -0.80 -9.33 2.09
N PHE A 27 -0.36 -8.10 1.87
CA PHE A 27 0.39 -7.70 0.68
C PHE A 27 1.84 -8.21 0.65
N LEU A 28 2.40 -8.64 1.79
CA LEU A 28 3.71 -9.28 1.87
C LEU A 28 3.66 -10.81 1.83
N ARG A 29 2.45 -11.39 1.80
CA ARG A 29 2.30 -12.82 1.62
C ARG A 29 2.91 -13.26 0.30
N HIS A 30 3.57 -14.42 0.31
CA HIS A 30 4.15 -15.00 -0.89
C HIS A 30 3.13 -15.12 -2.02
N GLU A 31 1.92 -15.52 -1.70
CA GLU A 31 0.81 -15.72 -2.63
C GLU A 31 0.42 -14.41 -3.33
N PHE A 32 0.44 -13.26 -2.62
CA PHE A 32 0.13 -11.95 -3.20
C PHE A 32 1.22 -11.52 -4.20
N LEU A 33 2.49 -11.61 -3.79
CA LEU A 33 3.62 -11.25 -4.65
C LEU A 33 3.70 -12.17 -5.86
N LEU A 34 3.49 -13.48 -5.67
CA LEU A 34 3.49 -14.47 -6.74
C LEU A 34 2.37 -14.20 -7.75
N ALA A 35 1.16 -13.86 -7.28
CA ALA A 35 0.06 -13.50 -8.15
C ALA A 35 0.41 -12.29 -9.01
N ALA A 36 1.00 -11.25 -8.43
CA ALA A 36 1.39 -10.03 -9.14
C ALA A 36 2.45 -10.30 -10.22
N GLU A 37 3.44 -11.15 -9.92
CA GLU A 37 4.52 -11.51 -10.86
C GLU A 37 4.00 -12.44 -11.96
N GLN A 38 3.28 -13.52 -11.61
CA GLN A 38 2.82 -14.53 -12.58
C GLN A 38 1.76 -14.01 -13.55
N THR A 39 1.01 -12.97 -13.17
CA THR A 39 0.02 -12.34 -14.06
C THR A 39 0.61 -11.21 -14.90
N GLY A 40 1.92 -10.96 -14.79
CA GLY A 40 2.64 -9.92 -15.54
C GLY A 40 2.38 -8.49 -15.05
N CYS A 41 1.60 -8.31 -13.97
CA CYS A 41 1.36 -6.98 -13.39
C CYS A 41 2.66 -6.40 -12.79
N VAL A 42 3.52 -7.28 -12.30
CA VAL A 42 4.86 -6.99 -11.79
C VAL A 42 5.85 -7.79 -12.62
N SER A 43 6.59 -7.12 -13.49
CA SER A 43 7.53 -7.73 -14.43
C SER A 43 8.51 -6.67 -14.93
N GLU A 44 9.54 -7.08 -15.64
CA GLU A 44 10.47 -6.16 -16.31
C GLU A 44 9.74 -5.26 -17.31
N ASP A 45 8.82 -5.82 -18.11
CA ASP A 45 8.01 -5.05 -19.07
C ASP A 45 7.10 -4.03 -18.40
N ALA A 46 6.59 -4.34 -17.19
CA ALA A 46 5.83 -3.40 -16.36
C ALA A 46 6.72 -2.39 -15.60
N GLY A 47 8.04 -2.46 -15.79
CA GLY A 47 9.03 -1.63 -15.11
C GLY A 47 9.17 -1.91 -13.61
N TRP A 48 8.84 -3.14 -13.19
CA TRP A 48 9.00 -3.68 -11.85
C TRP A 48 9.73 -5.03 -11.92
N ALA A 49 11.03 -5.04 -12.23
CA ALA A 49 11.79 -6.26 -12.30
C ALA A 49 12.15 -6.79 -10.90
N PRO A 50 11.69 -7.99 -10.48
CA PRO A 50 11.98 -8.51 -9.14
C PRO A 50 13.49 -8.72 -8.93
N ARG A 51 13.97 -8.37 -7.74
CA ARG A 51 15.37 -8.56 -7.27
C ARG A 51 15.36 -8.85 -5.76
N HIS A 52 14.46 -9.74 -5.32
CA HIS A 52 14.25 -10.01 -3.89
C HIS A 52 15.53 -10.49 -3.22
N LEU A 53 15.79 -9.97 -2.02
CA LEU A 53 16.93 -10.39 -1.22
C LEU A 53 16.50 -11.39 -0.16
N THR A 54 17.31 -12.44 -0.01
CA THR A 54 17.20 -13.37 1.12
C THR A 54 18.55 -13.52 1.82
N LEU A 55 18.49 -13.71 3.13
CA LEU A 55 19.65 -13.96 3.97
C LEU A 55 19.49 -15.28 4.69
N GLU A 56 20.43 -16.19 4.46
CA GLU A 56 20.49 -17.48 5.12
C GLU A 56 21.58 -17.53 6.17
N ARG A 57 21.28 -18.22 7.29
CA ARG A 57 22.23 -18.58 8.33
C ARG A 57 22.08 -20.07 8.64
N ASN A 58 23.18 -20.84 8.47
CA ASN A 58 23.18 -22.29 8.67
C ASN A 58 22.08 -23.03 7.87
N GLY A 59 21.87 -22.62 6.61
CA GLY A 59 20.88 -23.23 5.71
C GLY A 59 19.40 -22.91 6.05
N ARG A 60 19.16 -21.93 6.91
CA ARG A 60 17.80 -21.44 7.22
C ARG A 60 17.66 -19.99 6.78
N LEU A 61 16.54 -19.68 6.19
CA LEU A 61 16.16 -18.31 5.89
C LEU A 61 15.91 -17.54 7.19
N VAL A 62 16.69 -16.48 7.44
CA VAL A 62 16.60 -15.66 8.66
C VAL A 62 16.15 -14.24 8.38
N ALA A 63 16.31 -13.76 7.15
CA ALA A 63 15.81 -12.45 6.75
C ALA A 63 15.50 -12.41 5.26
N ALA A 64 14.59 -11.52 4.85
CA ALA A 64 14.25 -11.25 3.46
C ALA A 64 13.82 -9.79 3.26
N MET A 65 13.92 -9.32 2.02
CA MET A 65 13.52 -7.97 1.63
C MET A 65 12.89 -8.04 0.23
N PRO A 66 11.61 -7.65 0.07
CA PRO A 66 11.04 -7.47 -1.25
C PRO A 66 11.75 -6.31 -1.94
N LEU A 67 12.33 -6.55 -3.10
CA LEU A 67 13.13 -5.57 -3.82
C LEU A 67 12.86 -5.68 -5.32
N TYR A 68 12.82 -4.54 -6.00
CA TYR A 68 12.55 -4.44 -7.42
C TYR A 68 13.49 -3.44 -8.06
N GLN A 69 13.96 -3.74 -9.27
CA GLN A 69 14.61 -2.76 -10.13
C GLN A 69 13.54 -2.04 -10.94
N LYS A 70 13.63 -0.70 -10.97
CA LYS A 70 12.63 0.18 -11.56
C LYS A 70 13.21 1.04 -12.67
N GLU A 71 12.51 1.08 -13.80
CA GLU A 71 12.85 1.96 -14.93
C GLU A 71 12.03 3.26 -14.95
N HIS A 72 11.12 3.43 -13.98
CA HIS A 72 10.26 4.61 -13.82
C HIS A 72 9.68 4.65 -12.40
N SER A 73 9.09 5.78 -11.98
CA SER A 73 8.51 5.95 -10.62
C SER A 73 7.00 5.71 -10.54
N TRP A 74 6.38 5.13 -11.56
CA TRP A 74 4.96 4.82 -11.53
C TRP A 74 4.63 3.68 -10.56
N GLY A 75 3.52 3.85 -9.81
CA GLY A 75 3.01 2.84 -8.90
C GLY A 75 3.71 2.77 -7.54
N GLU A 76 4.64 3.68 -7.25
CA GLU A 76 5.37 3.76 -5.98
C GLU A 76 4.63 4.55 -4.90
N PHE A 77 3.84 5.54 -5.29
CA PHE A 77 3.11 6.48 -4.41
C PHE A 77 4.02 7.33 -3.49
N VAL A 78 5.32 7.32 -3.72
CA VAL A 78 6.29 8.26 -3.17
C VAL A 78 6.85 9.04 -4.36
N PHE A 79 6.52 10.34 -4.43
CA PHE A 79 6.77 11.13 -5.64
C PHE A 79 8.19 11.70 -5.62
N ASP A 80 9.07 11.15 -6.44
CA ASP A 80 10.46 11.56 -6.63
C ASP A 80 10.75 12.17 -8.01
N TRP A 81 9.70 12.63 -8.71
CA TRP A 81 9.82 13.26 -10.02
C TRP A 81 10.74 14.49 -10.06
N ALA A 82 10.83 15.23 -8.94
CA ALA A 82 11.73 16.35 -8.81
C ALA A 82 13.20 15.88 -8.82
N TRP A 83 13.48 14.73 -8.21
CA TRP A 83 14.82 14.14 -8.18
C TRP A 83 15.22 13.63 -9.56
N ALA A 84 14.31 12.94 -10.25
CA ALA A 84 14.56 12.48 -11.62
C ALA A 84 14.88 13.64 -12.57
N ARG A 85 14.13 14.75 -12.47
CA ARG A 85 14.42 15.97 -13.26
C ARG A 85 15.76 16.61 -12.88
N ALA A 86 16.12 16.63 -11.59
CA ALA A 86 17.41 17.18 -11.16
C ALA A 86 18.60 16.36 -11.70
N TYR A 87 18.48 15.03 -11.73
CA TYR A 87 19.47 14.16 -12.37
C TYR A 87 19.60 14.44 -13.86
N GLU A 88 18.48 14.53 -14.58
CA GLU A 88 18.44 14.85 -16.01
C GLU A 88 19.10 16.21 -16.31
N GLN A 89 18.80 17.24 -15.52
CA GLN A 89 19.41 18.57 -15.65
C GLN A 89 20.93 18.56 -15.41
N ALA A 90 21.42 17.65 -14.59
CA ALA A 90 22.84 17.44 -14.35
C ALA A 90 23.50 16.52 -15.41
N GLY A 91 22.77 16.05 -16.41
CA GLY A 91 23.27 15.11 -17.42
C GLY A 91 23.48 13.69 -16.88
N LEU A 92 22.83 13.33 -15.78
CA LEU A 92 22.93 12.03 -15.14
C LEU A 92 21.67 11.20 -15.35
N ARG A 93 21.78 9.87 -15.25
CA ARG A 93 20.66 8.95 -15.31
C ARG A 93 20.09 8.72 -13.91
N TYR A 94 18.78 8.91 -13.75
CA TYR A 94 18.06 8.54 -12.52
C TYR A 94 17.59 7.10 -12.54
N TYR A 95 17.23 6.56 -13.66
CA TYR A 95 16.85 5.15 -13.83
C TYR A 95 17.97 4.35 -14.49
N PRO A 96 18.14 3.04 -14.14
CA PRO A 96 17.34 2.30 -13.16
C PRO A 96 17.64 2.68 -11.71
N LYS A 97 16.72 2.31 -10.82
CA LYS A 97 16.84 2.42 -9.37
C LYS A 97 16.32 1.16 -8.68
N LEU A 98 16.72 0.90 -7.43
CA LEU A 98 16.16 -0.20 -6.64
C LEU A 98 15.11 0.32 -5.67
N VAL A 99 14.00 -0.42 -5.54
CA VAL A 99 12.87 -0.06 -4.69
C VAL A 99 12.43 -1.26 -3.86
N SER A 100 12.53 -1.15 -2.53
CA SER A 100 11.90 -2.06 -1.59
C SER A 100 10.50 -1.53 -1.27
N ALA A 101 9.50 -2.23 -1.77
CA ALA A 101 8.09 -1.89 -1.62
C ALA A 101 7.22 -3.13 -1.86
N VAL A 102 5.93 -3.00 -1.58
CA VAL A 102 4.92 -3.83 -2.24
C VAL A 102 4.42 -3.05 -3.45
N PRO A 103 4.53 -3.60 -4.68
CA PRO A 103 4.08 -2.90 -5.88
C PRO A 103 2.65 -2.40 -5.77
N PHE A 104 2.40 -1.17 -6.23
CA PHE A 104 1.08 -0.53 -6.27
C PHE A 104 0.34 -0.44 -4.93
N THR A 105 1.05 -0.64 -3.79
CA THR A 105 0.44 -0.75 -2.47
C THR A 105 1.10 0.21 -1.48
N PRO A 106 0.56 1.42 -1.34
CA PRO A 106 1.12 2.47 -0.47
C PRO A 106 0.71 2.31 0.99
N ALA A 107 0.91 1.13 1.57
CA ALA A 107 0.57 0.83 2.96
C ALA A 107 1.84 0.58 3.79
N PRO A 108 1.97 1.22 4.96
CA PRO A 108 3.10 1.00 5.85
C PRO A 108 3.16 -0.43 6.37
N SER A 109 4.33 -1.03 6.26
CA SER A 109 4.62 -2.33 6.89
C SER A 109 6.14 -2.56 6.88
N ARG A 110 6.59 -3.59 7.58
CA ARG A 110 8.01 -3.97 7.57
C ARG A 110 8.50 -4.22 6.15
N ARG A 111 9.67 -3.70 5.83
CA ARG A 111 10.38 -3.97 4.57
C ARG A 111 11.56 -4.91 4.78
N LEU A 112 12.05 -4.98 6.01
CA LEU A 112 13.06 -5.92 6.46
C LEU A 112 12.34 -7.04 7.21
N LEU A 113 12.10 -8.16 6.53
CA LEU A 113 11.43 -9.32 7.09
C LEU A 113 12.46 -10.14 7.86
N LEU A 114 12.32 -10.23 9.17
CA LEU A 114 13.29 -10.85 10.06
C LEU A 114 12.64 -11.98 10.86
N ALA A 115 13.32 -13.11 10.97
CA ALA A 115 12.89 -14.21 11.84
C ALA A 115 12.98 -13.82 13.33
N ASP A 116 13.99 -13.06 13.69
CA ASP A 116 14.13 -12.39 14.99
C ASP A 116 14.11 -10.87 14.75
N PRO A 117 13.06 -10.15 15.17
CA PRO A 117 12.98 -8.69 15.03
C PRO A 117 14.17 -7.94 15.65
N GLY A 118 14.87 -8.54 16.61
CA GLY A 118 16.05 -7.97 17.24
C GLY A 118 17.36 -8.20 16.50
N ASP A 119 17.37 -8.99 15.40
CA ASP A 119 18.59 -9.28 14.62
C ASP A 119 18.98 -8.09 13.73
N THR A 120 19.50 -7.04 14.36
CA THR A 120 19.97 -5.84 13.65
C THR A 120 21.09 -6.12 12.65
N ALA A 121 21.89 -7.16 12.89
CA ALA A 121 22.95 -7.57 11.97
C ALA A 121 22.38 -8.16 10.66
N ALA A 122 21.33 -8.97 10.75
CA ALA A 122 20.63 -9.48 9.56
C ALA A 122 19.91 -8.34 8.81
N ALA A 123 19.25 -7.44 9.53
CA ALA A 123 18.61 -6.27 8.94
C ALA A 123 19.62 -5.38 8.20
N ARG A 124 20.74 -5.08 8.83
CA ARG A 124 21.82 -4.31 8.24
C ARG A 124 22.39 -4.99 6.98
N ALA A 125 22.61 -6.30 7.03
CA ALA A 125 23.09 -7.06 5.88
C ALA A 125 22.15 -7.01 4.66
N LEU A 126 20.82 -6.95 4.86
CA LEU A 126 19.86 -6.76 3.77
C LEU A 126 19.99 -5.37 3.13
N VAL A 127 20.14 -4.33 3.93
CA VAL A 127 20.28 -2.95 3.42
C VAL A 127 21.60 -2.77 2.70
N ASP A 128 22.70 -3.22 3.29
CA ASP A 128 24.02 -3.17 2.66
C ASP A 128 24.04 -3.97 1.35
N GLY A 129 23.40 -5.14 1.33
CA GLY A 129 23.25 -5.95 0.12
C GLY A 129 22.43 -5.29 -0.98
N ALA A 130 21.39 -4.51 -0.63
CA ALA A 130 20.63 -3.72 -1.60
C ALA A 130 21.48 -2.58 -2.18
N ILE A 131 22.29 -1.91 -1.36
CA ILE A 131 23.22 -0.85 -1.79
C ILE A 131 24.30 -1.44 -2.70
N GLU A 132 24.92 -2.55 -2.30
CA GLU A 132 25.94 -3.25 -3.11
C GLU A 132 25.36 -3.71 -4.46
N LEU A 133 24.12 -4.20 -4.47
CA LEU A 133 23.44 -4.57 -5.70
C LEU A 133 23.22 -3.34 -6.59
N ALA A 134 22.80 -2.21 -6.03
CA ALA A 134 22.61 -0.96 -6.77
C ALA A 134 23.93 -0.49 -7.43
N GLU A 135 25.03 -0.52 -6.70
CA GLU A 135 26.35 -0.14 -7.21
C GLU A 135 26.78 -1.08 -8.35
N ARG A 136 26.63 -2.40 -8.19
CA ARG A 136 26.99 -3.40 -9.21
C ARG A 136 26.16 -3.31 -10.49
N THR A 137 24.88 -2.92 -10.36
CA THR A 137 23.95 -2.83 -11.50
C THR A 137 23.81 -1.41 -12.04
N ALA A 138 24.66 -0.48 -11.56
CA ALA A 138 24.63 0.93 -11.93
C ALA A 138 23.24 1.60 -11.73
N CYS A 139 22.50 1.15 -10.72
CA CYS A 139 21.31 1.84 -10.26
C CYS A 139 21.67 3.15 -9.56
N SER A 140 20.89 4.22 -9.77
CA SER A 140 21.18 5.54 -9.21
C SER A 140 20.93 5.62 -7.70
N SER A 141 20.09 4.72 -7.17
CA SER A 141 19.57 4.85 -5.82
C SER A 141 18.91 3.56 -5.30
N VAL A 142 18.74 3.51 -3.98
CA VAL A 142 17.92 2.51 -3.26
C VAL A 142 16.85 3.25 -2.48
N HIS A 143 15.60 2.85 -2.64
CA HIS A 143 14.45 3.41 -1.94
C HIS A 143 13.74 2.33 -1.14
N VAL A 144 13.47 2.60 0.14
CA VAL A 144 12.64 1.77 1.01
C VAL A 144 11.34 2.54 1.25
N LEU A 145 10.24 2.09 0.65
CA LEU A 145 8.98 2.82 0.66
C LEU A 145 8.02 2.26 1.71
N PHE A 146 7.41 3.16 2.48
CA PHE A 146 6.46 2.83 3.55
C PHE A 146 7.01 1.82 4.57
N PRO A 147 8.29 1.96 5.03
CA PRO A 147 8.78 1.18 6.16
C PRO A 147 7.99 1.53 7.42
N THR A 148 8.06 0.66 8.42
CA THR A 148 7.54 0.99 9.76
C THR A 148 8.44 2.02 10.45
N HIS A 149 7.90 2.71 11.47
CA HIS A 149 8.68 3.69 12.24
C HIS A 149 9.88 3.05 12.95
N GLU A 150 9.73 1.79 13.37
CA GLU A 150 10.76 1.01 14.07
C GLU A 150 11.97 0.68 13.19
N GLU A 151 11.79 0.65 11.87
CA GLU A 151 12.89 0.40 10.92
C GLU A 151 13.73 1.65 10.65
N LEU A 152 13.21 2.86 10.91
CA LEU A 152 13.88 4.12 10.55
C LEU A 152 15.26 4.32 11.19
N PRO A 153 15.51 4.00 12.48
CA PRO A 153 16.84 4.13 13.05
C PRO A 153 17.88 3.32 12.29
N LEU A 154 17.58 2.05 11.99
CA LEU A 154 18.47 1.17 11.25
C LEU A 154 18.72 1.66 9.82
N LEU A 155 17.68 2.13 9.13
CA LEU A 155 17.82 2.67 7.78
C LEU A 155 18.70 3.93 7.77
N ARG A 156 18.57 4.82 8.78
CA ARG A 156 19.46 5.99 8.95
C ARG A 156 20.90 5.55 9.23
N ASP A 157 21.11 4.60 10.13
CA ASP A 157 22.44 4.09 10.47
C ASP A 157 23.11 3.40 9.28
N ALA A 158 22.31 2.90 8.31
CA ALA A 158 22.79 2.38 7.04
C ALA A 158 23.06 3.46 5.98
N GLY A 159 22.87 4.75 6.32
CA GLY A 159 23.16 5.88 5.43
C GLY A 159 22.01 6.31 4.52
N LEU A 160 20.77 5.83 4.75
CA LEU A 160 19.62 6.29 4.01
C LEU A 160 19.05 7.57 4.64
N GLN A 161 18.68 8.53 3.79
CA GLN A 161 17.95 9.74 4.19
C GLN A 161 16.46 9.43 4.33
N VAL A 162 15.86 9.85 5.44
CA VAL A 162 14.44 9.56 5.73
C VAL A 162 13.56 10.71 5.27
N ARG A 163 12.54 10.40 4.50
CA ARG A 163 11.48 11.29 4.05
C ARG A 163 10.20 11.04 4.83
N LYS A 164 9.51 12.12 5.23
CA LYS A 164 8.22 12.08 5.91
C LYS A 164 7.11 12.52 4.97
N ASP A 165 5.97 11.82 5.03
CA ASP A 165 4.73 12.17 4.35
C ASP A 165 3.53 11.90 5.27
N CYS A 166 2.31 12.15 4.82
CA CYS A 166 1.09 12.01 5.59
C CYS A 166 0.03 11.25 4.80
N GLN A 167 -0.60 10.27 5.46
CA GLN A 167 -1.83 9.62 5.01
C GLN A 167 -2.95 9.84 6.04
N PHE A 168 -4.15 9.35 5.76
CA PHE A 168 -5.29 9.48 6.67
C PHE A 168 -5.84 8.11 7.00
N HIS A 169 -5.77 7.72 8.27
CA HIS A 169 -6.21 6.44 8.78
C HIS A 169 -7.37 6.62 9.77
N TRP A 170 -8.24 5.65 9.83
CA TRP A 170 -9.26 5.56 10.87
C TRP A 170 -8.84 4.50 11.89
N HIS A 171 -8.97 4.86 13.17
CA HIS A 171 -8.67 3.99 14.30
C HIS A 171 -9.95 3.66 15.05
N ASN A 172 -10.18 2.38 15.29
CA ASN A 172 -11.23 1.92 16.17
C ASN A 172 -10.89 2.30 17.62
N ARG A 173 -11.87 2.88 18.31
CA ARG A 173 -11.77 3.17 19.74
C ARG A 173 -12.83 2.38 20.50
N ASP A 174 -12.99 1.11 20.12
CA ASP A 174 -13.96 0.16 20.68
C ASP A 174 -15.41 0.68 20.60
N TYR A 175 -15.75 1.29 19.45
CA TYR A 175 -17.10 1.75 19.18
C TYR A 175 -18.07 0.56 19.15
N ALA A 176 -19.22 0.68 19.86
CA ALA A 176 -20.25 -0.34 19.85
C ALA A 176 -20.98 -0.39 18.48
N ASP A 177 -21.10 0.75 17.81
CA ASP A 177 -21.76 0.90 16.52
C ASP A 177 -21.33 2.20 15.81
N PHE A 178 -21.79 2.35 14.57
CA PHE A 178 -21.50 3.54 13.76
C PHE A 178 -22.09 4.83 14.35
N ASP A 179 -23.22 4.77 15.05
CA ASP A 179 -23.82 5.94 15.70
C ASP A 179 -22.97 6.43 16.87
N GLN A 180 -22.37 5.54 17.65
CA GLN A 180 -21.41 5.90 18.69
C GLN A 180 -20.15 6.55 18.07
N PHE A 181 -19.63 6.00 16.97
CA PHE A 181 -18.57 6.67 16.22
C PHE A 181 -18.97 8.08 15.79
N LEU A 182 -20.19 8.28 15.25
CA LEU A 182 -20.66 9.59 14.84
C LEU A 182 -20.78 10.59 16.02
N GLN A 183 -20.89 10.14 17.27
CA GLN A 183 -20.92 11.03 18.43
C GLN A 183 -19.59 11.77 18.63
N THR A 184 -18.47 11.22 18.12
CA THR A 184 -17.16 11.89 18.16
C THR A 184 -17.10 13.12 17.23
N PHE A 185 -18.04 13.24 16.30
CA PHE A 185 -18.06 14.32 15.31
C PHE A 185 -18.69 15.61 15.86
N THR A 186 -18.25 16.75 15.33
CA THR A 186 -19.00 17.99 15.48
C THR A 186 -20.41 17.84 14.89
N ALA A 187 -21.36 18.62 15.36
CA ALA A 187 -22.76 18.57 14.87
C ALA A 187 -22.83 18.70 13.33
N SER A 188 -22.02 19.56 12.74
CA SER A 188 -21.95 19.76 11.30
C SER A 188 -21.44 18.53 10.54
N LYS A 189 -20.31 17.97 10.97
CA LYS A 189 -19.72 16.75 10.37
C LYS A 189 -20.70 15.56 10.48
N ARG A 190 -21.31 15.37 11.67
CA ARG A 190 -22.33 14.34 11.93
C ARG A 190 -23.55 14.47 11.03
N LYS A 191 -24.09 15.68 10.88
CA LYS A 191 -25.22 15.96 9.98
C LYS A 191 -24.88 15.64 8.54
N LYS A 192 -23.64 15.94 8.09
CA LYS A 192 -23.17 15.63 6.73
C LYS A 192 -23.10 14.12 6.51
N ALA A 193 -22.45 13.37 7.41
CA ALA A 193 -22.34 11.91 7.31
C ALA A 193 -23.73 11.23 7.26
N ARG A 194 -24.63 11.59 8.18
CA ARG A 194 -26.01 11.05 8.17
C ARG A 194 -26.78 11.41 6.89
N ARG A 195 -26.59 12.61 6.36
CA ARG A 195 -27.20 13.02 5.10
C ARG A 195 -26.68 12.22 3.91
N ASP A 196 -25.35 11.99 3.85
CA ASP A 196 -24.73 11.24 2.76
C ASP A 196 -25.25 9.78 2.77
N ARG A 197 -25.25 9.11 3.93
CA ARG A 197 -25.81 7.74 4.10
C ARG A 197 -27.30 7.68 3.76
N ARG A 198 -28.09 8.63 4.24
CA ARG A 198 -29.53 8.69 3.96
C ARG A 198 -29.81 8.83 2.46
N ARG A 199 -29.07 9.69 1.74
CA ARG A 199 -29.25 9.87 0.30
C ARG A 199 -29.05 8.56 -0.48
N VAL A 200 -28.04 7.79 -0.10
CA VAL A 200 -27.77 6.49 -0.73
C VAL A 200 -28.90 5.50 -0.42
N SER A 201 -29.36 5.45 0.82
CA SER A 201 -30.49 4.60 1.24
C SER A 201 -31.81 4.99 0.59
N GLU A 202 -32.15 6.30 0.50
CA GLU A 202 -33.35 6.85 -0.17
C GLU A 202 -33.32 6.58 -1.69
N ALA A 203 -32.14 6.46 -2.29
CA ALA A 203 -31.99 6.03 -3.68
C ALA A 203 -32.23 4.51 -3.90
N GLY A 204 -32.60 3.79 -2.84
CA GLY A 204 -32.84 2.34 -2.92
C GLY A 204 -31.57 1.47 -3.00
N ILE A 205 -30.38 2.08 -2.79
CA ILE A 205 -29.12 1.37 -2.90
C ILE A 205 -28.87 0.55 -1.63
N ARG A 206 -28.51 -0.72 -1.81
CA ARG A 206 -28.16 -1.67 -0.75
C ARG A 206 -26.73 -2.14 -0.93
N PHE A 207 -26.16 -2.71 0.14
CA PHE A 207 -24.77 -3.16 0.14
C PHE A 207 -24.69 -4.64 0.47
N ARG A 208 -23.89 -5.38 -0.30
CA ARG A 208 -23.57 -6.78 -0.06
C ARG A 208 -22.07 -6.89 0.18
N ARG A 209 -21.70 -7.49 1.30
CA ARG A 209 -20.31 -7.76 1.68
C ARG A 209 -19.97 -9.19 1.28
N LEU A 210 -18.94 -9.38 0.47
CA LEU A 210 -18.50 -10.69 -0.02
C LEU A 210 -17.06 -10.93 0.44
N LYS A 211 -16.81 -12.05 1.06
CA LYS A 211 -15.45 -12.56 1.32
C LYS A 211 -14.92 -13.26 0.06
N GLY A 212 -13.58 -13.37 -0.06
CA GLY A 212 -12.95 -13.92 -1.26
C GLY A 212 -13.52 -15.25 -1.73
N ALA A 213 -13.82 -16.16 -0.81
CA ALA A 213 -14.42 -17.46 -1.13
C ALA A 213 -15.87 -17.39 -1.70
N GLU A 214 -16.56 -16.26 -1.51
CA GLU A 214 -17.94 -16.04 -2.00
C GLU A 214 -17.96 -15.33 -3.36
N ILE A 215 -16.79 -14.95 -3.90
CA ILE A 215 -16.65 -14.18 -5.13
C ILE A 215 -16.31 -15.15 -6.27
N ASP A 216 -17.29 -15.47 -7.09
CA ASP A 216 -17.09 -16.26 -8.29
C ASP A 216 -16.45 -15.45 -9.43
N THR A 217 -16.11 -16.12 -10.52
CA THR A 217 -15.47 -15.51 -11.69
C THR A 217 -16.30 -14.38 -12.27
N GLU A 218 -17.63 -14.56 -12.40
CA GLU A 218 -18.53 -13.56 -12.96
C GLU A 218 -18.57 -12.29 -12.10
N THR A 219 -18.60 -12.46 -10.78
CA THR A 219 -18.51 -11.34 -9.84
C THR A 219 -17.14 -10.62 -9.92
N TRP A 220 -16.03 -11.36 -10.07
CA TRP A 220 -14.72 -10.74 -10.28
C TRP A 220 -14.63 -9.96 -11.59
N GLU A 221 -15.18 -10.47 -12.70
CA GLU A 221 -15.26 -9.76 -13.97
C GLU A 221 -16.04 -8.45 -13.84
N LEU A 222 -17.16 -8.49 -13.12
CA LEU A 222 -17.98 -7.31 -12.83
C LEU A 222 -17.22 -6.28 -11.98
N VAL A 223 -16.60 -6.71 -10.90
CA VAL A 223 -15.78 -5.85 -10.01
C VAL A 223 -14.65 -5.21 -10.80
N TYR A 224 -13.92 -6.00 -11.59
CA TYR A 224 -12.82 -5.52 -12.42
C TYR A 224 -13.29 -4.50 -13.47
N ARG A 225 -14.45 -4.71 -14.07
CA ARG A 225 -15.06 -3.75 -14.99
C ARG A 225 -15.30 -2.40 -14.31
N PHE A 226 -15.88 -2.38 -13.11
CA PHE A 226 -16.10 -1.13 -12.37
C PHE A 226 -14.79 -0.44 -12.01
N VAL A 227 -13.80 -1.17 -11.50
CA VAL A 227 -12.47 -0.65 -11.19
C VAL A 227 -11.84 -0.04 -12.45
N SER A 228 -11.88 -0.74 -13.57
CA SER A 228 -11.33 -0.29 -14.86
C SER A 228 -11.95 1.03 -15.33
N ILE A 229 -13.26 1.22 -15.17
CA ILE A 229 -13.95 2.49 -15.49
C ILE A 229 -13.33 3.66 -14.71
N THR A 230 -13.01 3.46 -13.43
CA THR A 230 -12.39 4.52 -12.60
C THR A 230 -10.99 4.90 -13.11
N PHE A 231 -10.18 3.92 -13.48
CA PHE A 231 -8.86 4.16 -14.05
C PHE A 231 -8.93 4.85 -15.41
N MET A 232 -9.80 4.35 -16.32
CA MET A 232 -10.00 4.94 -17.64
C MET A 232 -10.48 6.40 -17.59
N ARG A 233 -11.37 6.74 -16.65
CA ARG A 233 -11.80 8.13 -16.43
C ARG A 233 -10.66 9.07 -15.99
N ARG A 234 -9.55 8.50 -15.48
CA ARG A 234 -8.32 9.22 -15.10
C ARG A 234 -7.23 9.13 -16.15
N GLY A 235 -7.51 8.55 -17.33
CA GLY A 235 -6.55 8.38 -18.40
C GLY A 235 -5.44 7.35 -18.14
N SER A 236 -5.72 6.35 -17.28
CA SER A 236 -4.78 5.29 -16.92
C SER A 236 -5.42 3.90 -16.99
N LEU A 237 -4.61 2.86 -16.89
CA LEU A 237 -5.04 1.47 -16.79
C LEU A 237 -4.94 1.00 -15.33
N PRO A 238 -5.76 0.00 -14.92
CA PRO A 238 -5.60 -0.66 -13.62
C PRO A 238 -4.18 -1.18 -13.43
N TYR A 239 -3.66 -1.07 -12.22
CA TYR A 239 -2.33 -1.60 -11.87
C TYR A 239 -2.28 -3.12 -11.92
N TYR A 240 -3.36 -3.78 -11.49
CA TYR A 240 -3.53 -5.21 -11.54
C TYR A 240 -4.61 -5.56 -12.57
N ASN A 241 -4.40 -6.68 -13.29
CA ASN A 241 -5.35 -7.21 -14.27
C ASN A 241 -6.38 -8.15 -13.61
N LEU A 242 -7.35 -8.64 -14.40
CA LEU A 242 -8.37 -9.56 -13.91
C LEU A 242 -7.77 -10.87 -13.37
N ASP A 243 -6.75 -11.42 -14.06
CA ASP A 243 -6.11 -12.67 -13.67
C ASP A 243 -5.47 -12.58 -12.27
N PHE A 244 -4.93 -11.41 -11.92
CA PHE A 244 -4.45 -11.16 -10.56
C PHE A 244 -5.58 -11.28 -9.53
N PHE A 245 -6.73 -10.65 -9.79
CA PHE A 245 -7.86 -10.71 -8.85
C PHE A 245 -8.43 -12.11 -8.71
N LEU A 246 -8.56 -12.86 -9.81
CA LEU A 246 -8.97 -14.26 -9.78
C LEU A 246 -8.01 -15.09 -8.94
N ARG A 247 -6.70 -14.94 -9.16
CA ARG A 247 -5.67 -15.71 -8.46
C ARG A 247 -5.64 -15.42 -6.98
N ILE A 248 -5.68 -14.14 -6.55
CA ILE A 248 -5.71 -13.81 -5.12
C ILE A 248 -7.03 -14.24 -4.46
N GLY A 249 -8.13 -14.25 -5.20
CA GLY A 249 -9.41 -14.78 -4.74
C GLY A 249 -9.32 -16.27 -4.36
N GLU A 250 -8.52 -17.05 -5.09
CA GLU A 250 -8.27 -18.46 -4.81
C GLU A 250 -7.23 -18.68 -3.70
N THR A 251 -6.14 -17.88 -3.69
CA THR A 251 -4.97 -18.15 -2.83
C THR A 251 -4.97 -17.39 -1.50
N LEU A 252 -5.73 -16.28 -1.41
CA LEU A 252 -5.85 -15.43 -0.22
C LEU A 252 -7.32 -15.06 0.07
N PRO A 253 -8.29 -16.01 0.01
CA PRO A 253 -9.71 -15.69 0.10
C PRO A 253 -10.09 -15.02 1.43
N ASP A 254 -9.44 -15.37 2.52
CA ASP A 254 -9.70 -14.81 3.85
C ASP A 254 -9.25 -13.35 3.99
N ASN A 255 -8.31 -12.93 3.14
CA ASN A 255 -7.76 -11.58 3.16
C ASN A 255 -8.50 -10.60 2.24
N ILE A 256 -9.58 -11.00 1.58
CA ILE A 256 -10.30 -10.18 0.61
C ILE A 256 -11.72 -9.89 1.10
N LEU A 257 -12.11 -8.63 0.99
CA LEU A 257 -13.48 -8.16 1.16
C LEU A 257 -13.86 -7.31 -0.06
N VAL A 258 -14.95 -7.68 -0.72
CA VAL A 258 -15.59 -6.86 -1.75
C VAL A 258 -16.92 -6.34 -1.20
N ILE A 259 -17.16 -5.05 -1.35
CA ILE A 259 -18.45 -4.43 -1.05
C ILE A 259 -19.09 -4.03 -2.37
N LEU A 260 -20.18 -4.73 -2.74
CA LEU A 260 -21.02 -4.40 -3.87
C LEU A 260 -22.12 -3.44 -3.44
N ALA A 261 -22.35 -2.39 -4.21
CA ALA A 261 -23.52 -1.55 -4.12
C ALA A 261 -24.52 -1.97 -5.20
N GLU A 262 -25.76 -2.25 -4.81
CA GLU A 262 -26.81 -2.75 -5.68
C GLU A 262 -28.02 -1.81 -5.65
N GLN A 263 -28.62 -1.54 -6.81
CA GLN A 263 -29.87 -0.81 -6.97
C GLN A 263 -30.80 -1.66 -7.82
N ASP A 264 -32.05 -1.86 -7.35
CA ASP A 264 -33.03 -2.74 -8.02
C ASP A 264 -32.49 -4.17 -8.31
N ALA A 265 -31.69 -4.70 -7.37
CA ALA A 265 -30.97 -5.98 -7.44
C ALA A 265 -29.85 -6.05 -8.50
N GLU A 266 -29.51 -4.95 -9.16
CA GLU A 266 -28.43 -4.87 -10.12
C GLU A 266 -27.19 -4.20 -9.46
N PRO A 267 -25.99 -4.80 -9.58
CA PRO A 267 -24.75 -4.17 -9.10
C PRO A 267 -24.42 -2.92 -9.92
N ILE A 268 -24.20 -1.80 -9.24
CA ILE A 268 -23.88 -0.49 -9.85
C ILE A 268 -22.50 0.02 -9.47
N ALA A 269 -21.87 -0.56 -8.43
CA ALA A 269 -20.55 -0.15 -7.99
C ALA A 269 -19.90 -1.24 -7.12
N ALA A 270 -18.58 -1.21 -7.02
CA ALA A 270 -17.80 -2.07 -6.15
C ALA A 270 -16.64 -1.34 -5.49
N ALA A 271 -16.31 -1.76 -4.27
CA ALA A 271 -15.05 -1.44 -3.61
C ALA A 271 -14.34 -2.72 -3.19
N VAL A 272 -13.02 -2.77 -3.42
CA VAL A 272 -12.17 -3.90 -3.06
C VAL A 272 -11.29 -3.50 -1.90
N PHE A 273 -11.33 -4.30 -0.86
CA PHE A 273 -10.53 -4.16 0.35
C PHE A 273 -9.69 -5.41 0.56
N PHE A 274 -8.57 -5.22 1.23
CA PHE A 274 -7.80 -6.31 1.81
C PHE A 274 -7.92 -6.26 3.33
N GLU A 275 -7.86 -7.41 3.97
CA GLU A 275 -8.07 -7.56 5.40
C GLU A 275 -6.92 -8.34 6.04
N SER A 276 -6.54 -7.92 7.23
CA SER A 276 -5.68 -8.66 8.14
C SER A 276 -6.42 -8.89 9.46
N PRO A 277 -5.88 -9.65 10.41
CA PRO A 277 -6.51 -9.83 11.71
C PRO A 277 -6.82 -8.54 12.49
N THR A 278 -6.14 -7.43 12.14
CA THR A 278 -6.26 -6.16 12.88
C THR A 278 -6.62 -4.96 12.01
N ALA A 279 -6.55 -5.07 10.67
CA ALA A 279 -6.68 -3.92 9.80
C ALA A 279 -7.46 -4.22 8.51
N LEU A 280 -8.14 -3.18 8.02
CA LEU A 280 -8.78 -3.14 6.70
C LEU A 280 -8.04 -2.15 5.79
N TYR A 281 -7.81 -2.53 4.54
CA TYR A 281 -7.09 -1.73 3.55
C TYR A 281 -7.96 -1.50 2.33
N GLY A 282 -8.49 -0.29 2.12
CA GLY A 282 -9.24 0.07 0.91
C GLY A 282 -8.29 0.32 -0.26
N ARG A 283 -8.52 -0.35 -1.39
CA ARG A 283 -7.59 -0.27 -2.54
C ARG A 283 -8.24 0.13 -3.84
N TYR A 284 -9.37 -0.44 -4.20
CA TYR A 284 -9.99 -0.19 -5.49
C TYR A 284 -11.45 0.18 -5.34
N TRP A 285 -11.91 1.03 -6.24
CA TRP A 285 -13.28 1.50 -6.34
C TRP A 285 -13.67 1.72 -7.79
N GLY A 286 -14.91 1.40 -8.11
CA GLY A 286 -15.49 1.79 -9.38
C GLY A 286 -17.01 1.72 -9.38
N SER A 287 -17.60 2.43 -10.34
CA SER A 287 -19.03 2.47 -10.57
C SER A 287 -19.37 2.65 -12.04
N ASP A 288 -20.52 2.18 -12.46
CA ASP A 288 -21.04 2.31 -13.81
C ASP A 288 -21.43 3.75 -14.18
N GLY A 289 -21.80 4.56 -13.18
CA GLY A 289 -22.31 5.90 -13.37
C GLY A 289 -21.89 6.89 -12.28
N HIS A 290 -22.61 8.02 -12.25
CA HIS A 290 -22.47 9.02 -11.21
C HIS A 290 -23.63 8.89 -10.21
N HIS A 291 -23.34 8.38 -9.03
CA HIS A 291 -24.29 8.25 -7.92
C HIS A 291 -23.85 9.14 -6.77
N ASN A 292 -24.76 10.03 -6.33
CA ASN A 292 -24.44 11.03 -5.30
C ASN A 292 -24.11 10.37 -3.96
N ALA A 293 -22.95 10.69 -3.40
CA ALA A 293 -22.40 10.17 -2.15
C ALA A 293 -22.04 8.67 -2.14
N LEU A 294 -22.30 7.90 -3.21
CA LEU A 294 -22.07 6.46 -3.25
C LEU A 294 -20.62 6.08 -2.97
N HIS A 295 -19.65 6.80 -3.58
CA HIS A 295 -18.22 6.59 -3.31
C HIS A 295 -17.90 6.67 -1.81
N PHE A 296 -18.43 7.67 -1.12
CA PHE A 296 -18.15 7.84 0.31
C PHE A 296 -18.82 6.77 1.18
N GLU A 297 -20.04 6.40 0.80
CA GLU A 297 -20.73 5.31 1.50
C GLU A 297 -19.99 4.00 1.33
N THR A 298 -19.70 3.60 0.10
CA THR A 298 -19.09 2.30 -0.19
C THR A 298 -17.64 2.20 0.30
N CYS A 299 -16.82 3.25 0.03
CA CYS A 299 -15.39 3.18 0.33
C CYS A 299 -15.04 3.54 1.77
N TYR A 300 -15.87 4.33 2.47
CA TYR A 300 -15.53 4.78 3.82
C TYR A 300 -16.53 4.33 4.87
N TYR A 301 -17.82 4.67 4.73
CA TYR A 301 -18.76 4.36 5.80
C TYR A 301 -19.02 2.85 5.94
N GLN A 302 -19.14 2.13 4.85
CA GLN A 302 -19.26 0.68 4.87
C GLN A 302 -17.97 -0.01 5.39
N GLY A 303 -16.79 0.54 5.08
CA GLY A 303 -15.51 0.05 5.61
C GLY A 303 -15.40 0.29 7.12
N ILE A 304 -15.81 1.47 7.61
CA ILE A 304 -15.84 1.77 9.06
C ILE A 304 -16.84 0.86 9.78
N ASP A 305 -18.07 0.73 9.25
CA ASP A 305 -19.07 -0.20 9.77
C ASP A 305 -18.50 -1.62 9.89
N TYR A 306 -17.83 -2.08 8.83
CA TYR A 306 -17.20 -3.41 8.83
C TYR A 306 -16.12 -3.53 9.90
N CYS A 307 -15.26 -2.53 10.05
CA CYS A 307 -14.22 -2.53 11.09
C CYS A 307 -14.82 -2.58 12.50
N ILE A 308 -15.90 -1.85 12.76
CA ILE A 308 -16.61 -1.88 14.04
C ILE A 308 -17.21 -3.26 14.28
N ASP A 309 -17.93 -3.81 13.29
CA ASP A 309 -18.59 -5.14 13.36
C ASP A 309 -17.58 -6.27 13.63
N LYS A 310 -16.36 -6.16 13.08
CA LYS A 310 -15.30 -7.18 13.19
C LYS A 310 -14.29 -6.90 14.30
N GLY A 311 -14.36 -5.76 14.97
CA GLY A 311 -13.38 -5.36 15.98
C GLY A 311 -12.01 -5.03 15.41
N LEU A 312 -11.90 -4.71 14.11
CA LEU A 312 -10.64 -4.32 13.48
C LEU A 312 -10.18 -2.97 14.04
N GLN A 313 -8.89 -2.84 14.30
CA GLN A 313 -8.31 -1.67 14.98
C GLN A 313 -7.99 -0.52 14.03
N LEU A 314 -7.68 -0.83 12.78
CA LEU A 314 -7.19 0.11 11.78
C LEU A 314 -8.00 0.00 10.49
N PHE A 315 -8.35 1.14 9.90
CA PHE A 315 -8.77 1.21 8.52
C PHE A 315 -7.92 2.22 7.75
N GLU A 316 -7.19 1.72 6.76
CA GLU A 316 -6.38 2.49 5.83
C GLU A 316 -7.10 2.55 4.46
N PRO A 317 -7.69 3.70 4.08
CA PRO A 317 -8.55 3.81 2.90
C PRO A 317 -7.79 4.20 1.61
N GLY A 318 -6.46 4.05 1.59
CA GLY A 318 -5.58 4.51 0.51
C GLY A 318 -5.01 5.92 0.72
N THR A 319 -4.11 6.37 -0.16
CA THR A 319 -3.23 7.55 0.07
C THR A 319 -3.93 8.90 -0.02
N GLN A 320 -4.89 9.09 -0.92
CA GLN A 320 -5.36 10.43 -1.29
C GLN A 320 -6.58 10.93 -0.51
N GLY A 321 -6.61 12.26 -0.26
CA GLY A 321 -7.82 13.04 -0.07
C GLY A 321 -8.09 13.57 1.33
N GLU A 322 -7.92 14.87 1.52
CA GLU A 322 -8.32 15.62 2.73
C GLU A 322 -9.82 15.48 3.07
N HIS A 323 -10.65 15.10 2.06
CA HIS A 323 -12.06 14.80 2.29
C HIS A 323 -12.29 13.67 3.30
N LYS A 324 -11.28 12.85 3.60
CA LYS A 324 -11.28 11.82 4.64
C LYS A 324 -11.36 12.39 6.05
N ILE A 325 -10.75 13.56 6.32
CA ILE A 325 -10.78 14.24 7.61
C ILE A 325 -12.23 14.52 8.03
N SER A 326 -13.06 14.98 7.08
CA SER A 326 -14.47 15.23 7.36
C SER A 326 -15.29 13.96 7.64
N ARG A 327 -14.69 12.78 7.49
CA ARG A 327 -15.28 11.44 7.69
C ARG A 327 -14.63 10.65 8.83
N GLY A 328 -13.80 11.36 9.65
CA GLY A 328 -13.23 10.79 10.87
C GLY A 328 -11.92 10.04 10.71
N PHE A 329 -11.26 10.17 9.55
CA PHE A 329 -9.90 9.71 9.40
C PHE A 329 -8.94 10.77 9.95
N ALA A 330 -7.96 10.34 10.72
CA ALA A 330 -6.92 11.18 11.30
C ALA A 330 -5.64 11.15 10.46
N PRO A 331 -4.85 12.23 10.47
CA PRO A 331 -3.56 12.25 9.81
C PRO A 331 -2.60 11.25 10.48
N GLN A 332 -1.87 10.53 9.66
CA GLN A 332 -0.89 9.52 10.09
C GLN A 332 0.41 9.75 9.33
N SER A 333 1.52 9.93 10.04
CA SER A 333 2.84 10.01 9.42
C SER A 333 3.19 8.72 8.71
N THR A 334 3.67 8.82 7.48
CA THR A 334 4.26 7.75 6.69
C THR A 334 5.68 8.10 6.31
N TRP A 335 6.47 7.10 5.97
CA TRP A 335 7.90 7.27 5.81
C TRP A 335 8.39 6.60 4.53
N SER A 336 9.50 7.10 4.02
CA SER A 336 10.35 6.40 3.06
C SER A 336 11.81 6.71 3.38
N ALA A 337 12.71 5.84 2.95
CA ALA A 337 14.14 6.03 3.16
C ALA A 337 14.89 5.86 1.84
N HIS A 338 15.92 6.66 1.60
CA HIS A 338 16.54 6.84 0.30
C HIS A 338 18.05 6.90 0.42
N TRP A 339 18.73 6.03 -0.32
CA TRP A 339 20.15 6.12 -0.58
C TRP A 339 20.38 6.50 -2.04
N LEU A 340 21.32 7.40 -2.31
CA LEU A 340 21.68 7.84 -3.65
C LEU A 340 23.16 7.61 -3.89
N ALA A 341 23.49 7.03 -5.03
CA ALA A 341 24.88 6.72 -5.42
C ALA A 341 25.73 7.99 -5.61
N HIS A 342 25.10 9.12 -6.00
CA HIS A 342 25.81 10.34 -6.27
C HIS A 342 25.88 11.24 -5.01
N PRO A 343 27.06 11.47 -4.39
CA PRO A 343 27.18 12.14 -3.09
C PRO A 343 26.62 13.57 -3.05
N GLN A 344 26.75 14.34 -4.14
CA GLN A 344 26.24 15.71 -4.21
C GLN A 344 24.72 15.75 -4.17
N PHE A 345 24.02 14.77 -4.80
CA PHE A 345 22.58 14.66 -4.73
C PHE A 345 22.12 14.21 -3.35
N LEU A 346 22.84 13.29 -2.71
CA LEU A 346 22.55 12.87 -1.35
C LEU A 346 22.55 14.07 -0.39
N SER A 347 23.58 14.92 -0.44
CA SER A 347 23.67 16.11 0.39
C SER A 347 22.60 17.18 0.06
N ALA A 348 22.28 17.36 -1.24
CA ALA A 348 21.25 18.31 -1.64
C ALA A 348 19.85 17.88 -1.17
N ILE A 349 19.56 16.58 -1.19
CA ILE A 349 18.28 16.01 -0.76
C ILE A 349 18.11 16.11 0.75
N GLU A 350 19.18 15.97 1.56
CA GLU A 350 19.10 16.03 3.02
C GLU A 350 18.43 17.32 3.50
N ASN A 351 18.90 18.48 3.05
CA ASN A 351 18.32 19.78 3.40
C ASN A 351 16.84 19.90 2.94
N TYR A 352 16.56 19.42 1.73
CA TYR A 352 15.20 19.43 1.18
C TYR A 352 14.24 18.57 2.04
N LEU A 353 14.67 17.38 2.45
CA LEU A 353 13.84 16.47 3.25
C LEU A 353 13.57 17.01 4.66
N GLU A 354 14.52 17.74 5.26
CA GLU A 354 14.29 18.40 6.53
C GLU A 354 13.22 19.51 6.44
N GLU A 355 13.23 20.30 5.37
CA GLU A 355 12.23 21.35 5.15
C GLU A 355 10.86 20.74 4.86
N GLU A 356 10.80 19.70 4.04
CA GLU A 356 9.58 18.97 3.74
C GLU A 356 8.97 18.35 5.00
N ALA A 357 9.79 17.71 5.85
CA ALA A 357 9.33 17.12 7.11
C ALA A 357 8.70 18.17 8.04
N ARG A 358 9.31 19.35 8.18
CA ARG A 358 8.73 20.46 8.96
C ARG A 358 7.39 20.96 8.38
N TYR A 359 7.24 20.93 7.05
CA TYR A 359 5.98 21.27 6.40
C TYR A 359 4.91 20.22 6.71
N VAL A 360 5.25 18.94 6.60
CA VAL A 360 4.32 17.83 6.92
C VAL A 360 3.90 17.87 8.40
N ASP A 361 4.82 18.17 9.32
CA ASP A 361 4.50 18.30 10.75
C ASP A 361 3.46 19.39 10.99
N ARG A 362 3.70 20.58 10.45
CA ARG A 362 2.74 21.71 10.56
C ARG A 362 1.40 21.39 9.92
N TYR A 363 1.41 20.68 8.80
CA TYR A 363 0.17 20.24 8.15
C TYR A 363 -0.62 19.30 9.05
N ILE A 364 0.02 18.28 9.62
CA ILE A 364 -0.60 17.33 10.55
C ILE A 364 -1.21 18.09 11.74
N GLU A 365 -0.47 18.99 12.38
CA GLU A 365 -0.95 19.81 13.50
C GLU A 365 -2.16 20.68 13.14
N THR A 366 -2.28 21.10 11.88
CA THR A 366 -3.38 21.98 11.43
C THR A 366 -4.68 21.19 11.17
N VAL A 367 -4.57 19.93 10.80
CA VAL A 367 -5.72 19.11 10.36
C VAL A 367 -6.18 18.08 11.39
N ASP A 368 -5.40 17.85 12.47
CA ASP A 368 -5.75 17.03 13.62
C ASP A 368 -6.71 17.82 14.57
#